data_1843638b423de7235a4e1d38e9d94491
#
_entry.id   1843638b423de7235a4e1d38e9d94491
#
_cell.length_a   1.000
_cell.length_b   1.000
_cell.length_c   1.000
_cell.angle_alpha   90.00
_cell.angle_beta   90.00
_cell.angle_gamma   90.00
#
_symmetry.space_group_name_H-M   'P 1'
#
loop_
_entity.id
_entity.type
_entity.pdbx_description
1 polymer ?
#
loop_
_entity_poly.entity_id
_entity_poly.type
_entity_poly.pdbx_seq_one_letter_code
_entity_poly.pdbx_strand_id
1 'polypeptide(L)'
;MKQLRELYEYREMIFSLVKKDLRGRYKGSVLGFLWTFINPLLQLVVFTLVFSVIMKAGYEQYYMFLFVALVPWMFFASSVQDGSTSILREKDMVKKIYFPREVLPIATVTSGFVNMLLTFIVIFAALLVSGRKVQFLGLACLPVVMIVEYILCLGIALIVASLTVYLRDLQYILGILVMALQYMTPVMYGSDMVPDWAMPIFRLNPMTPVIEIYRDILYYGNVPQMSSLLDRKSTRLNSSHNA
;
A
#
# COMPACT_ATOMS: atom_id res chain seq x y z
N MET A 1 -19.06 -21.29 -0.86
CA MET A 1 -19.72 -20.92 -2.12
C MET A 1 -20.98 -20.05 -1.95
N LYS A 2 -21.84 -20.25 -0.93
CA LYS A 2 -23.01 -19.36 -0.66
C LYS A 2 -22.63 -17.89 -0.45
N GLN A 3 -21.65 -17.60 0.41
CA GLN A 3 -21.22 -16.23 0.73
C GLN A 3 -20.66 -15.46 -0.48
N LEU A 4 -19.88 -16.11 -1.35
CA LEU A 4 -19.36 -15.46 -2.57
C LEU A 4 -20.49 -15.12 -3.55
N ARG A 5 -21.51 -15.98 -3.65
CA ARG A 5 -22.68 -15.71 -4.48
C ARG A 5 -23.50 -14.54 -3.92
N GLU A 6 -23.68 -14.53 -2.62
CA GLU A 6 -24.37 -13.43 -1.92
C GLU A 6 -23.63 -12.10 -2.13
N LEU A 7 -22.29 -12.03 -1.95
CA LEU A 7 -21.49 -10.84 -2.25
C LEU A 7 -21.61 -10.40 -3.71
N TYR A 8 -21.69 -11.33 -4.64
CA TYR A 8 -21.89 -11.00 -6.06
C TYR A 8 -23.25 -10.36 -6.32
N GLU A 9 -24.31 -10.78 -5.62
CA GLU A 9 -25.64 -10.15 -5.70
C GLU A 9 -25.61 -8.70 -5.21
N TYR A 10 -24.75 -8.36 -4.22
CA TYR A 10 -24.58 -7.01 -3.71
C TYR A 10 -23.50 -6.17 -4.43
N ARG A 11 -22.99 -6.59 -5.59
CA ARG A 11 -21.94 -5.85 -6.34
C ARG A 11 -22.31 -4.40 -6.65
N GLU A 12 -23.59 -4.13 -7.01
CA GLU A 12 -24.06 -2.76 -7.28
C GLU A 12 -23.99 -1.86 -6.04
N MET A 13 -24.26 -2.43 -4.87
CA MET A 13 -24.09 -1.75 -3.60
C MET A 13 -22.60 -1.43 -3.33
N ILE A 14 -21.71 -2.41 -3.58
CA ILE A 14 -20.26 -2.19 -3.44
C ILE A 14 -19.82 -1.05 -4.36
N PHE A 15 -20.19 -1.05 -5.64
CA PHE A 15 -19.87 0.03 -6.57
C PHE A 15 -20.41 1.39 -6.13
N SER A 16 -21.63 1.44 -5.62
CA SER A 16 -22.25 2.65 -5.12
C SER A 16 -21.52 3.20 -3.90
N LEU A 17 -21.08 2.34 -2.98
CA LEU A 17 -20.31 2.71 -1.80
C LEU A 17 -18.90 3.18 -2.18
N VAL A 18 -18.21 2.51 -3.09
CA VAL A 18 -16.91 2.95 -3.64
C VAL A 18 -17.04 4.35 -4.24
N LYS A 19 -18.07 4.56 -5.07
CA LYS A 19 -18.31 5.87 -5.69
C LYS A 19 -18.65 6.95 -4.66
N LYS A 20 -19.43 6.60 -3.62
CA LYS A 20 -19.74 7.48 -2.48
C LYS A 20 -18.45 7.85 -1.75
N ASP A 21 -17.59 6.87 -1.43
CA ASP A 21 -16.36 7.10 -0.68
C ASP A 21 -15.37 7.98 -1.47
N LEU A 22 -15.12 7.65 -2.75
CA LEU A 22 -14.26 8.44 -3.63
C LEU A 22 -14.74 9.89 -3.81
N ARG A 23 -16.06 10.09 -3.94
CA ARG A 23 -16.63 11.43 -4.01
C ARG A 23 -16.62 12.15 -2.66
N GLY A 24 -16.82 11.39 -1.58
CA GLY A 24 -16.91 11.91 -0.21
C GLY A 24 -15.58 12.42 0.33
N ARG A 25 -14.47 11.77 -0.04
CA ARG A 25 -13.12 12.11 0.46
C ARG A 25 -12.76 13.58 0.24
N TYR A 26 -13.25 14.19 -0.83
CA TYR A 26 -12.85 15.54 -1.25
C TYR A 26 -14.02 16.52 -1.38
N LYS A 27 -15.22 16.11 -0.96
CA LYS A 27 -16.42 16.95 -1.03
C LYS A 27 -16.28 18.16 -0.11
N GLY A 28 -16.45 19.35 -0.67
CA GLY A 28 -16.34 20.62 0.07
C GLY A 28 -14.91 21.19 0.17
N SER A 29 -13.91 20.49 -0.38
CA SER A 29 -12.54 21.00 -0.47
C SER A 29 -12.33 21.83 -1.73
N VAL A 30 -11.56 22.94 -1.63
CA VAL A 30 -11.22 23.80 -2.78
C VAL A 30 -10.42 23.04 -3.84
N LEU A 31 -9.51 22.15 -3.43
CA LEU A 31 -8.68 21.36 -4.32
C LEU A 31 -9.37 20.06 -4.76
N GLY A 32 -10.48 19.67 -4.10
CA GLY A 32 -11.28 18.52 -4.46
C GLY A 32 -10.46 17.25 -4.72
N PHE A 33 -10.68 16.65 -5.88
CA PHE A 33 -10.01 15.40 -6.31
C PHE A 33 -8.48 15.50 -6.43
N LEU A 34 -7.92 16.70 -6.58
CA LEU A 34 -6.47 16.89 -6.65
C LEU A 34 -5.73 16.42 -5.39
N TRP A 35 -6.40 16.37 -4.24
CA TRP A 35 -5.81 15.83 -3.01
C TRP A 35 -5.35 14.37 -3.13
N THR A 36 -5.94 13.59 -4.04
CA THR A 36 -5.48 12.23 -4.37
C THR A 36 -4.00 12.20 -4.76
N PHE A 37 -3.55 13.23 -5.44
CA PHE A 37 -2.17 13.36 -5.94
C PHE A 37 -1.30 14.21 -5.01
N ILE A 38 -1.86 15.29 -4.47
CA ILE A 38 -1.13 16.27 -3.65
C ILE A 38 -0.64 15.61 -2.35
N ASN A 39 -1.48 14.82 -1.68
CA ASN A 39 -1.13 14.22 -0.39
C ASN A 39 0.10 13.28 -0.50
N PRO A 40 0.17 12.29 -1.41
CA PRO A 40 1.38 11.49 -1.62
C PRO A 40 2.59 12.33 -2.03
N LEU A 41 2.40 13.37 -2.85
CA LEU A 41 3.49 14.25 -3.28
C LEU A 41 4.05 15.10 -2.13
N LEU A 42 3.19 15.63 -1.26
CA LEU A 42 3.66 16.36 -0.07
C LEU A 42 4.44 15.46 0.88
N GLN A 43 3.97 14.24 1.13
CA GLN A 43 4.72 13.26 1.93
C GLN A 43 6.05 12.91 1.27
N LEU A 44 6.06 12.71 -0.05
CA LEU A 44 7.28 12.48 -0.82
C LEU A 44 8.29 13.63 -0.64
N VAL A 45 7.86 14.87 -0.74
CA VAL A 45 8.71 16.06 -0.56
C VAL A 45 9.31 16.08 0.84
N VAL A 46 8.47 15.92 1.87
CA VAL A 46 8.93 15.95 3.28
C VAL A 46 9.94 14.84 3.54
N PHE A 47 9.64 13.60 3.18
CA PHE A 47 10.55 12.48 3.41
C PHE A 47 11.81 12.57 2.56
N THR A 48 11.72 13.04 1.31
CA THR A 48 12.91 13.26 0.46
C THR A 48 13.81 14.29 1.09
N LEU A 49 13.26 15.39 1.60
CA LEU A 49 14.06 16.42 2.28
C LEU A 49 14.78 15.85 3.51
N VAL A 50 14.08 15.09 4.36
CA VAL A 50 14.66 14.50 5.57
C VAL A 50 15.72 13.46 5.22
N PHE A 51 15.40 12.48 4.40
CA PHE A 51 16.26 11.32 4.17
C PHE A 51 17.37 11.58 3.13
N SER A 52 17.10 12.38 2.11
CA SER A 52 18.10 12.69 1.08
C SER A 52 19.02 13.83 1.50
N VAL A 53 18.46 14.94 2.03
CA VAL A 53 19.24 16.15 2.33
C VAL A 53 19.87 16.08 3.72
N ILE A 54 19.09 15.73 4.75
CA ILE A 54 19.56 15.73 6.15
C ILE A 54 20.33 14.46 6.45
N MET A 55 19.78 13.29 6.15
CA MET A 55 20.37 11.98 6.47
C MET A 55 21.34 11.46 5.40
N LYS A 56 21.40 12.08 4.21
CA LYS A 56 22.30 11.72 3.10
C LYS A 56 22.22 10.24 2.74
N ALA A 57 21.03 9.73 2.50
CA ALA A 57 20.73 8.31 2.32
C ALA A 57 21.42 7.61 1.13
N GLY A 58 22.23 8.30 0.31
CA GLY A 58 23.12 7.71 -0.68
C GLY A 58 22.46 7.05 -1.92
N TYR A 59 21.13 7.06 -2.02
CA TYR A 59 20.41 6.47 -3.16
C TYR A 59 20.27 7.47 -4.31
N GLU A 60 20.62 7.03 -5.52
CA GLU A 60 20.46 7.82 -6.71
C GLU A 60 18.98 8.11 -7.00
N GLN A 61 18.62 9.39 -7.20
CA GLN A 61 17.22 9.80 -7.35
C GLN A 61 16.32 9.28 -6.20
N TYR A 62 16.70 9.58 -4.96
CA TYR A 62 16.01 9.10 -3.76
C TYR A 62 14.49 9.28 -3.79
N TYR A 63 13.98 10.37 -4.42
CA TYR A 63 12.54 10.60 -4.56
C TYR A 63 11.83 9.45 -5.29
N MET A 64 12.47 8.83 -6.30
CA MET A 64 11.90 7.67 -6.99
C MET A 64 11.94 6.42 -6.12
N PHE A 65 13.10 6.18 -5.45
CA PHE A 65 13.26 5.06 -4.52
C PHE A 65 12.18 5.08 -3.43
N LEU A 66 11.87 6.26 -2.92
CA LEU A 66 10.84 6.45 -1.91
C LEU A 66 9.42 6.34 -2.48
N PHE A 67 9.14 7.00 -3.62
CA PHE A 67 7.77 7.13 -4.14
C PHE A 67 7.15 5.78 -4.52
N VAL A 68 7.95 4.89 -5.14
CA VAL A 68 7.49 3.56 -5.54
C VAL A 68 7.16 2.65 -4.33
N ALA A 69 7.73 2.93 -3.17
CA ALA A 69 7.46 2.23 -1.92
C ALA A 69 6.36 2.88 -1.08
N LEU A 70 6.32 4.23 -1.09
CA LEU A 70 5.40 5.01 -0.26
C LEU A 70 3.93 4.81 -0.68
N VAL A 71 3.65 4.79 -1.98
CA VAL A 71 2.26 4.69 -2.48
C VAL A 71 1.61 3.35 -2.12
N PRO A 72 2.22 2.17 -2.35
CA PRO A 72 1.71 0.91 -1.84
C PRO A 72 1.56 0.90 -0.31
N TRP A 73 2.55 1.44 0.40
CA TRP A 73 2.46 1.55 1.86
C TRP A 73 1.25 2.37 2.31
N MET A 74 0.98 3.51 1.67
CA MET A 74 -0.19 4.35 1.98
C MET A 74 -1.50 3.60 1.75
N PHE A 75 -1.59 2.80 0.70
CA PHE A 75 -2.74 1.96 0.45
C PHE A 75 -2.94 0.91 1.55
N PHE A 76 -1.89 0.20 1.94
CA PHE A 76 -1.94 -0.74 3.06
C PHE A 76 -2.37 -0.05 4.36
N ALA A 77 -1.73 1.05 4.72
CA ALA A 77 -2.01 1.80 5.94
C ALA A 77 -3.47 2.28 6.01
N SER A 78 -3.97 2.87 4.92
CA SER A 78 -5.37 3.31 4.82
C SER A 78 -6.35 2.13 4.83
N SER A 79 -6.02 1.02 4.19
CA SER A 79 -6.84 -0.19 4.18
C SER A 79 -7.03 -0.77 5.59
N VAL A 80 -5.98 -0.78 6.41
CA VAL A 80 -6.06 -1.24 7.80
C VAL A 80 -6.85 -0.25 8.66
N GLN A 81 -6.53 1.04 8.59
CA GLN A 81 -7.15 2.06 9.45
C GLN A 81 -8.61 2.32 9.07
N ASP A 82 -8.89 2.66 7.81
CA ASP A 82 -10.24 2.95 7.32
C ASP A 82 -11.10 1.69 7.27
N GLY A 83 -10.49 0.55 6.90
CA GLY A 83 -11.14 -0.75 6.92
C GLY A 83 -11.64 -1.12 8.30
N SER A 84 -10.84 -0.90 9.36
CA SER A 84 -11.21 -1.21 10.74
C SER A 84 -12.47 -0.50 11.19
N THR A 85 -12.68 0.74 10.77
CA THR A 85 -13.82 1.57 11.16
C THR A 85 -14.98 1.53 10.18
N SER A 86 -14.86 0.82 9.06
CA SER A 86 -15.84 0.84 7.95
C SER A 86 -17.26 0.48 8.39
N ILE A 87 -17.44 -0.54 9.24
CA ILE A 87 -18.75 -0.97 9.75
C ILE A 87 -19.31 0.06 10.74
N LEU A 88 -18.47 0.62 11.60
CA LEU A 88 -18.89 1.60 12.59
C LEU A 88 -19.31 2.93 11.96
N ARG A 89 -18.65 3.34 10.87
CA ARG A 89 -19.00 4.57 10.12
C ARG A 89 -20.39 4.49 9.49
N GLU A 90 -20.79 3.32 9.03
CA GLU A 90 -22.08 3.09 8.35
C GLU A 90 -23.12 2.45 9.29
N LYS A 91 -22.99 2.63 10.61
CA LYS A 91 -23.86 2.03 11.63
C LYS A 91 -25.35 2.27 11.40
N ASP A 92 -25.72 3.45 10.88
CA ASP A 92 -27.12 3.80 10.66
C ASP A 92 -27.71 3.04 9.45
N MET A 93 -26.90 2.79 8.44
CA MET A 93 -27.26 1.95 7.30
C MET A 93 -27.38 0.48 7.72
N VAL A 94 -26.42 -0.02 8.51
CA VAL A 94 -26.42 -1.41 9.03
C VAL A 94 -27.66 -1.71 9.87
N LYS A 95 -28.21 -0.70 10.58
CA LYS A 95 -29.42 -0.85 11.41
C LYS A 95 -30.72 -0.82 10.61
N LYS A 96 -30.73 -0.19 9.43
CA LYS A 96 -31.96 0.06 8.64
C LYS A 96 -32.14 -0.92 7.50
N ILE A 97 -31.09 -1.50 6.98
CA ILE A 97 -31.11 -2.34 5.78
C ILE A 97 -30.37 -3.65 6.06
N TYR A 98 -30.94 -4.77 5.62
CA TYR A 98 -30.28 -6.06 5.70
C TYR A 98 -29.37 -6.27 4.48
N PHE A 99 -28.05 -6.46 4.75
CA PHE A 99 -27.05 -6.82 3.74
C PHE A 99 -25.82 -7.46 4.42
N PRO A 100 -24.98 -8.22 3.70
CA PRO A 100 -23.73 -8.77 4.23
C PRO A 100 -22.78 -7.64 4.66
N ARG A 101 -22.35 -7.64 5.92
CA ARG A 101 -21.56 -6.54 6.50
C ARG A 101 -20.17 -6.44 5.89
N GLU A 102 -19.68 -7.52 5.29
CA GLU A 102 -18.42 -7.61 4.55
C GLU A 102 -18.37 -6.63 3.36
N VAL A 103 -19.51 -6.25 2.81
CA VAL A 103 -19.65 -5.25 1.73
C VAL A 103 -18.97 -3.92 2.11
N LEU A 104 -19.00 -3.53 3.39
CA LEU A 104 -18.44 -2.27 3.86
C LEU A 104 -16.91 -2.22 3.82
N PRO A 105 -16.16 -3.14 4.45
CA PRO A 105 -14.71 -3.17 4.32
C PRO A 105 -14.26 -3.45 2.89
N ILE A 106 -14.98 -4.29 2.11
CA ILE A 106 -14.68 -4.51 0.69
C ILE A 106 -14.76 -3.19 -0.08
N ALA A 107 -15.83 -2.41 0.08
CA ALA A 107 -15.98 -1.12 -0.59
C ALA A 107 -14.88 -0.12 -0.18
N THR A 108 -14.52 -0.08 1.11
CA THR A 108 -13.48 0.82 1.63
C THR A 108 -12.11 0.48 1.06
N VAL A 109 -11.71 -0.80 1.07
CA VAL A 109 -10.42 -1.25 0.52
C VAL A 109 -10.38 -1.05 -0.99
N THR A 110 -11.47 -1.37 -1.70
CA THR A 110 -11.57 -1.15 -3.16
C THR A 110 -11.43 0.34 -3.52
N SER A 111 -12.05 1.22 -2.75
CA SER A 111 -11.90 2.68 -2.92
C SER A 111 -10.44 3.12 -2.72
N GLY A 112 -9.76 2.61 -1.69
CA GLY A 112 -8.33 2.83 -1.45
C GLY A 112 -7.47 2.33 -2.61
N PHE A 113 -7.79 1.14 -3.14
CA PHE A 113 -7.09 0.55 -4.30
C PHE A 113 -7.23 1.40 -5.56
N VAL A 114 -8.43 1.89 -5.87
CA VAL A 114 -8.66 2.81 -6.98
C VAL A 114 -7.84 4.09 -6.81
N ASN A 115 -7.78 4.63 -5.59
CA ASN A 115 -6.96 5.80 -5.26
C ASN A 115 -5.46 5.53 -5.48
N MET A 116 -4.97 4.35 -5.08
CA MET A 116 -3.60 3.90 -5.35
C MET A 116 -3.32 3.84 -6.86
N LEU A 117 -4.20 3.22 -7.65
CA LEU A 117 -4.06 3.13 -9.11
C LEU A 117 -3.97 4.52 -9.77
N LEU A 118 -4.79 5.47 -9.31
CA LEU A 118 -4.70 6.86 -9.79
C LEU A 118 -3.35 7.50 -9.44
N THR A 119 -2.84 7.25 -8.23
CA THR A 119 -1.53 7.78 -7.82
C THR A 119 -0.39 7.13 -8.61
N PHE A 120 -0.53 5.88 -9.06
CA PHE A 120 0.45 5.24 -9.95
C PHE A 120 0.61 5.96 -11.29
N ILE A 121 -0.39 6.69 -11.78
CA ILE A 121 -0.26 7.56 -12.97
C ILE A 121 0.86 8.58 -12.75
N VAL A 122 0.95 9.15 -11.54
CA VAL A 122 2.01 10.11 -11.18
C VAL A 122 3.38 9.42 -11.10
N ILE A 123 3.44 8.19 -10.57
CA ILE A 123 4.68 7.40 -10.55
C ILE A 123 5.17 7.14 -11.98
N PHE A 124 4.28 6.73 -12.89
CA PHE A 124 4.65 6.51 -14.29
C PHE A 124 5.10 7.81 -14.98
N ALA A 125 4.43 8.93 -14.72
CA ALA A 125 4.87 10.23 -15.23
C ALA A 125 6.28 10.60 -14.69
N ALA A 126 6.54 10.37 -13.41
CA ALA A 126 7.85 10.60 -12.80
C ALA A 126 8.94 9.66 -13.39
N LEU A 127 8.59 8.40 -13.68
CA LEU A 127 9.49 7.44 -14.35
C LEU A 127 9.89 7.91 -15.74
N LEU A 128 8.95 8.42 -16.54
CA LEU A 128 9.22 8.97 -17.87
C LEU A 128 10.18 10.15 -17.81
N VAL A 129 10.00 11.05 -16.83
CA VAL A 129 10.86 12.22 -16.63
C VAL A 129 12.24 11.84 -16.10
N SER A 130 12.33 10.80 -15.26
CA SER A 130 13.60 10.35 -14.66
C SER A 130 14.55 9.65 -15.63
N GLY A 131 14.06 9.27 -16.83
CA GLY A 131 14.86 8.56 -17.85
C GLY A 131 15.29 7.14 -17.44
N ARG A 132 14.74 6.59 -16.37
CA ARG A 132 15.06 5.21 -15.92
C ARG A 132 14.51 4.18 -16.89
N LYS A 133 15.34 3.19 -17.19
CA LYS A 133 14.94 2.05 -18.05
C LYS A 133 14.21 1.03 -17.19
N VAL A 134 12.93 0.84 -17.47
CA VAL A 134 12.11 -0.21 -16.85
C VAL A 134 11.91 -1.33 -17.87
N GLN A 135 12.15 -2.58 -17.45
CA GLN A 135 11.92 -3.73 -18.32
C GLN A 135 10.42 -3.97 -18.51
N PHE A 136 9.99 -4.16 -19.75
CA PHE A 136 8.59 -4.43 -20.09
C PHE A 136 8.02 -5.65 -19.36
N LEU A 137 8.84 -6.71 -19.21
CA LEU A 137 8.43 -7.90 -18.47
C LEU A 137 8.20 -7.64 -16.99
N GLY A 138 9.00 -6.74 -16.36
CA GLY A 138 8.78 -6.28 -14.99
C GLY A 138 7.44 -5.55 -14.85
N LEU A 139 7.13 -4.63 -15.79
CA LEU A 139 5.85 -3.92 -15.83
C LEU A 139 4.64 -4.88 -15.97
N ALA A 140 4.78 -5.97 -16.72
CA ALA A 140 3.74 -6.98 -16.86
C ALA A 140 3.46 -7.73 -15.54
N CYS A 141 4.44 -7.81 -14.61
CA CYS A 141 4.27 -8.40 -13.29
C CYS A 141 3.57 -7.44 -12.30
N LEU A 142 3.57 -6.13 -12.57
CA LEU A 142 3.03 -5.12 -11.65
C LEU A 142 1.55 -5.34 -11.28
N PRO A 143 0.63 -5.64 -12.22
CA PRO A 143 -0.77 -5.90 -11.88
C PRO A 143 -0.93 -7.10 -10.94
N VAL A 144 -0.07 -8.12 -11.07
CA VAL A 144 -0.11 -9.31 -10.20
C VAL A 144 0.26 -8.91 -8.78
N VAL A 145 1.31 -8.11 -8.61
CA VAL A 145 1.74 -7.61 -7.29
C VAL A 145 0.65 -6.75 -6.66
N MET A 146 0.02 -5.86 -7.44
CA MET A 146 -1.09 -5.02 -6.97
C MET A 146 -2.29 -5.85 -6.51
N ILE A 147 -2.62 -6.94 -7.23
CA ILE A 147 -3.71 -7.85 -6.84
C ILE A 147 -3.37 -8.60 -5.55
N VAL A 148 -2.13 -9.09 -5.43
CA VAL A 148 -1.67 -9.76 -4.19
C VAL A 148 -1.75 -8.81 -3.00
N GLU A 149 -1.30 -7.58 -3.16
CA GLU A 149 -1.40 -6.53 -2.15
C GLU A 149 -2.86 -6.22 -1.80
N TYR A 150 -3.74 -6.09 -2.80
CA TYR A 150 -5.17 -5.88 -2.60
C TYR A 150 -5.80 -7.01 -1.77
N ILE A 151 -5.50 -8.27 -2.09
CA ILE A 151 -6.02 -9.45 -1.36
C ILE A 151 -5.51 -9.44 0.09
N LEU A 152 -4.23 -9.12 0.30
CA LEU A 152 -3.63 -9.00 1.63
C LEU A 152 -4.36 -7.92 2.44
N CYS A 153 -4.50 -6.72 1.89
CA CYS A 153 -5.18 -5.59 2.52
C CYS A 153 -6.64 -5.92 2.84
N LEU A 154 -7.34 -6.57 1.91
CA LEU A 154 -8.72 -6.97 2.09
C LEU A 154 -8.88 -7.99 3.22
N GLY A 155 -8.02 -9.01 3.25
CA GLY A 155 -8.04 -10.01 4.33
C GLY A 155 -7.84 -9.39 5.71
N ILE A 156 -6.85 -8.52 5.85
CA ILE A 156 -6.60 -7.81 7.12
C ILE A 156 -7.78 -6.89 7.46
N ALA A 157 -8.30 -6.11 6.49
CA ALA A 157 -9.42 -5.20 6.72
C ALA A 157 -10.69 -5.93 7.19
N LEU A 158 -11.01 -7.08 6.63
CA LEU A 158 -12.15 -7.91 7.07
C LEU A 158 -12.00 -8.37 8.52
N ILE A 159 -10.81 -8.81 8.91
CA ILE A 159 -10.52 -9.24 10.28
C ILE A 159 -10.64 -8.06 11.25
N VAL A 160 -9.94 -6.96 10.97
CA VAL A 160 -9.92 -5.81 11.88
C VAL A 160 -11.26 -5.09 11.95
N ALA A 161 -12.04 -5.03 10.84
CA ALA A 161 -13.39 -4.48 10.83
C ALA A 161 -14.32 -5.25 11.78
N SER A 162 -14.25 -6.58 11.73
CA SER A 162 -15.04 -7.45 12.60
C SER A 162 -14.65 -7.27 14.07
N LEU A 163 -13.36 -7.27 14.37
CA LEU A 163 -12.85 -7.09 15.73
C LEU A 163 -13.19 -5.71 16.32
N THR A 164 -13.11 -4.65 15.50
CA THR A 164 -13.38 -3.27 15.94
C THR A 164 -14.84 -3.06 16.33
N VAL A 165 -15.77 -3.85 15.80
CA VAL A 165 -17.19 -3.82 16.24
C VAL A 165 -17.30 -4.23 17.70
N TYR A 166 -16.51 -5.19 18.17
CA TYR A 166 -16.50 -5.65 19.56
C TYR A 166 -15.58 -4.80 20.44
N LEU A 167 -14.41 -4.43 19.92
CA LEU A 167 -13.35 -3.70 20.64
C LEU A 167 -13.10 -2.36 19.94
N ARG A 168 -13.85 -1.32 20.30
CA ARG A 168 -13.73 0.00 19.67
C ARG A 168 -12.35 0.63 19.81
N ASP A 169 -11.64 0.33 20.89
CA ASP A 169 -10.29 0.86 21.15
C ASP A 169 -9.26 0.29 20.17
N LEU A 170 -9.58 -0.80 19.48
CA LEU A 170 -8.71 -1.42 18.49
C LEU A 170 -8.32 -0.43 17.37
N GLN A 171 -9.21 0.49 16.98
CA GLN A 171 -8.90 1.51 15.97
C GLN A 171 -7.68 2.38 16.35
N TYR A 172 -7.54 2.73 17.65
CA TYR A 172 -6.40 3.51 18.14
C TYR A 172 -5.12 2.68 18.20
N ILE A 173 -5.24 1.43 18.64
CA ILE A 173 -4.12 0.47 18.66
C ILE A 173 -3.61 0.23 17.24
N LEU A 174 -4.50 0.04 16.27
CA LEU A 174 -4.14 -0.13 14.86
C LEU A 174 -3.43 1.09 14.29
N GLY A 175 -3.82 2.31 14.69
CA GLY A 175 -3.12 3.54 14.29
C GLY A 175 -1.66 3.53 14.72
N ILE A 176 -1.40 3.18 15.99
CA ILE A 176 -0.03 3.08 16.53
C ILE A 176 0.73 1.93 15.86
N LEU A 177 0.09 0.79 15.66
CA LEU A 177 0.70 -0.39 15.05
C LEU A 177 1.09 -0.11 13.59
N VAL A 178 0.23 0.53 12.79
CA VAL A 178 0.53 0.91 11.41
C VAL A 178 1.68 1.92 11.37
N MET A 179 1.71 2.89 12.28
CA MET A 179 2.83 3.83 12.41
C MET A 179 4.14 3.10 12.73
N ALA A 180 4.13 2.16 13.67
CA ALA A 180 5.31 1.35 14.00
C ALA A 180 5.76 0.48 12.82
N LEU A 181 4.81 -0.18 12.14
CA LEU A 181 5.08 -1.00 10.96
C LEU A 181 5.67 -0.17 9.81
N GLN A 182 5.35 1.12 9.68
CA GLN A 182 5.95 1.99 8.67
C GLN A 182 7.46 2.10 8.82
N TYR A 183 7.94 2.17 10.04
CA TYR A 183 9.39 2.19 10.33
C TYR A 183 10.02 0.80 10.30
N MET A 184 9.25 -0.25 10.54
CA MET A 184 9.69 -1.64 10.44
C MET A 184 9.57 -2.21 9.02
N THR A 185 9.02 -1.45 8.08
CA THR A 185 9.01 -1.79 6.66
C THR A 185 10.06 -0.93 5.96
N PRO A 186 10.87 -1.47 5.07
CA PRO A 186 11.90 -0.69 4.36
C PRO A 186 11.27 0.24 3.31
N VAL A 187 10.42 1.19 3.74
CA VAL A 187 9.79 2.20 2.87
C VAL A 187 10.73 3.37 2.61
N MET A 188 11.41 3.86 3.67
CA MET A 188 12.26 5.06 3.60
C MET A 188 13.74 4.74 3.41
N TYR A 189 14.13 3.48 3.61
CA TYR A 189 15.51 2.98 3.53
C TYR A 189 15.52 1.64 2.79
N GLY A 190 16.68 1.17 2.41
CA GLY A 190 16.83 -0.14 1.79
C GLY A 190 16.96 -1.25 2.82
N SER A 191 16.59 -2.46 2.44
CA SER A 191 16.79 -3.65 3.29
C SER A 191 18.26 -3.97 3.57
N ASP A 192 19.19 -3.37 2.81
CA ASP A 192 20.63 -3.42 3.04
C ASP A 192 21.09 -2.67 4.31
N MET A 193 20.30 -1.70 4.77
CA MET A 193 20.55 -0.97 6.01
C MET A 193 20.07 -1.70 7.27
N VAL A 194 19.28 -2.77 7.11
CA VAL A 194 18.73 -3.52 8.24
C VAL A 194 19.79 -4.45 8.83
N PRO A 195 20.09 -4.36 10.14
CA PRO A 195 21.02 -5.28 10.81
C PRO A 195 20.56 -6.75 10.70
N ASP A 196 21.51 -7.67 10.61
CA ASP A 196 21.21 -9.12 10.43
C ASP A 196 20.32 -9.70 11.54
N TRP A 197 20.49 -9.23 12.78
CA TRP A 197 19.66 -9.67 13.90
C TRP A 197 18.18 -9.24 13.79
N ALA A 198 17.89 -8.12 13.11
CA ALA A 198 16.53 -7.61 12.92
C ALA A 198 15.87 -8.19 11.66
N MET A 199 16.63 -8.74 10.72
CA MET A 199 16.13 -9.27 9.45
C MET A 199 14.98 -10.29 9.60
N PRO A 200 14.98 -11.23 10.57
CA PRO A 200 13.85 -12.14 10.76
C PRO A 200 12.53 -11.42 11.05
N ILE A 201 12.57 -10.32 11.84
CA ILE A 201 11.39 -9.53 12.20
C ILE A 201 10.86 -8.82 10.94
N PHE A 202 11.75 -8.25 10.12
CA PHE A 202 11.37 -7.59 8.86
C PHE A 202 10.74 -8.55 7.84
N ARG A 203 11.19 -9.81 7.82
CA ARG A 203 10.63 -10.86 6.95
C ARG A 203 9.25 -11.35 7.39
N LEU A 204 8.91 -11.24 8.68
CA LEU A 204 7.57 -11.53 9.18
C LEU A 204 6.53 -10.50 8.73
N ASN A 205 6.97 -9.29 8.38
CA ASN A 205 6.08 -8.25 7.88
C ASN A 205 5.68 -8.56 6.41
N PRO A 206 4.41 -8.83 6.13
CA PRO A 206 3.96 -9.20 4.79
C PRO A 206 4.12 -8.09 3.75
N MET A 207 4.25 -6.83 4.19
CA MET A 207 4.47 -5.69 3.30
C MET A 207 5.93 -5.54 2.86
N THR A 208 6.89 -6.09 3.61
CA THR A 208 8.31 -6.01 3.22
C THR A 208 8.57 -6.59 1.82
N PRO A 209 8.19 -7.85 1.52
CA PRO A 209 8.40 -8.40 0.18
C PRO A 209 7.61 -7.65 -0.91
N VAL A 210 6.41 -7.17 -0.59
CA VAL A 210 5.60 -6.39 -1.54
C VAL A 210 6.33 -5.10 -1.95
N ILE A 211 6.83 -4.33 -0.98
CA ILE A 211 7.58 -3.10 -1.22
C ILE A 211 8.87 -3.37 -2.01
N GLU A 212 9.57 -4.45 -1.68
CA GLU A 212 10.79 -4.82 -2.40
C GLU A 212 10.51 -5.16 -3.86
N ILE A 213 9.43 -5.89 -4.17
CA ILE A 213 9.04 -6.20 -5.54
C ILE A 213 8.70 -4.91 -6.32
N TYR A 214 7.96 -3.97 -5.73
CA TYR A 214 7.69 -2.69 -6.39
C TYR A 214 8.98 -1.94 -6.74
N ARG A 215 9.98 -1.94 -5.84
CA ARG A 215 11.29 -1.35 -6.11
C ARG A 215 12.07 -2.09 -7.18
N ASP A 216 12.06 -3.42 -7.14
CA ASP A 216 12.75 -4.23 -8.16
C ASP A 216 12.21 -3.90 -9.56
N ILE A 217 10.89 -3.77 -9.71
CA ILE A 217 10.24 -3.46 -10.98
C ILE A 217 10.46 -1.99 -11.39
N LEU A 218 10.15 -1.04 -10.50
CA LEU A 218 9.99 0.37 -10.90
C LEU A 218 11.24 1.22 -10.65
N TYR A 219 12.07 0.85 -9.67
CA TYR A 219 13.28 1.61 -9.36
C TYR A 219 14.54 0.95 -9.93
N TYR A 220 14.73 -0.37 -9.74
CA TYR A 220 15.88 -1.08 -10.27
C TYR A 220 15.69 -1.57 -11.72
N GLY A 221 14.44 -1.59 -12.22
CA GLY A 221 14.11 -2.01 -13.57
C GLY A 221 14.30 -3.50 -13.83
N ASN A 222 14.30 -4.32 -12.78
CA ASN A 222 14.52 -5.76 -12.86
C ASN A 222 13.21 -6.53 -12.92
N VAL A 223 13.26 -7.75 -13.47
CA VAL A 223 12.15 -8.71 -13.35
C VAL A 223 12.23 -9.34 -11.96
N PRO A 224 11.15 -9.29 -11.15
CA PRO A 224 11.17 -9.88 -9.81
C PRO A 224 11.37 -11.39 -9.90
N GLN A 225 12.44 -11.89 -9.29
CA GLN A 225 12.66 -13.32 -9.15
C GLN A 225 11.99 -13.79 -7.87
N MET A 226 10.93 -14.62 -8.00
CA MET A 226 10.21 -15.20 -6.84
C MET A 226 11.16 -15.97 -5.90
N SER A 227 12.24 -16.55 -6.40
CA SER A 227 13.28 -17.22 -5.62
C SER A 227 14.12 -16.25 -4.77
N SER A 228 14.26 -15.00 -5.18
CA SER A 228 15.05 -14.01 -4.43
C SER A 228 14.37 -13.51 -3.17
N LEU A 229 13.07 -13.69 -3.05
CA LEU A 229 12.32 -13.39 -1.81
C LEU A 229 12.67 -14.36 -0.67
N LEU A 230 13.09 -15.57 -1.01
CA LEU A 230 13.48 -16.61 -0.04
C LEU A 230 15.00 -16.68 0.18
N ASP A 231 15.84 -16.24 -0.77
CA ASP A 231 17.27 -16.57 -0.82
C ASP A 231 18.20 -15.38 -1.12
N ARG A 232 17.92 -14.18 -0.56
CA ARG A 232 18.83 -13.00 -0.73
C ARG A 232 20.21 -13.14 -0.05
N LYS A 233 20.53 -14.30 0.51
CA LYS A 233 21.86 -14.55 1.06
C LYS A 233 22.93 -14.79 -0.03
N SER A 234 22.54 -15.27 -1.22
CA SER A 234 23.49 -15.64 -2.28
C SER A 234 23.86 -14.52 -3.26
N THR A 235 23.04 -13.48 -3.40
CA THR A 235 23.26 -12.42 -4.41
C THR A 235 24.27 -11.36 -3.93
N ARG A 236 24.51 -11.23 -2.61
CA ARG A 236 25.53 -10.29 -2.07
C ARG A 236 26.98 -10.74 -2.31
N LEU A 237 27.23 -12.03 -2.55
CA LEU A 237 28.60 -12.53 -2.78
C LEU A 237 29.09 -12.29 -4.22
N ASN A 238 28.19 -12.03 -5.18
CA ASN A 238 28.59 -11.84 -6.59
C ASN A 238 28.84 -10.39 -7.00
N SER A 239 28.37 -9.40 -6.23
CA SER A 239 28.61 -7.98 -6.56
C SER A 239 29.91 -7.43 -5.95
N SER A 240 30.49 -8.10 -4.94
CA SER A 240 31.78 -7.71 -4.35
C SER A 240 33.01 -8.29 -5.07
N HIS A 241 32.83 -9.13 -6.11
CA HIS A 241 33.91 -9.68 -6.91
C HIS A 241 34.12 -8.99 -8.27
N ASN A 242 33.31 -7.97 -8.61
CA ASN A 242 33.41 -7.20 -9.86
C ASN A 242 33.61 -5.70 -9.63
N ALA A 243 34.26 -5.31 -8.52
CA ALA A 243 34.73 -3.94 -8.27
C ALA A 243 36.27 -3.95 -8.16
#